data_51046c69dcb27b665b4a194ab93ba002
#
_entry.id   51046c69dcb27b665b4a194ab93ba002
#
_cell.length_a   1.000
_cell.length_b   1.000
_cell.length_c   1.000
_cell.angle_alpha   90.00
_cell.angle_beta   90.00
_cell.angle_gamma   90.00
#
_symmetry.space_group_name_H-M   'P 1'
#
loop_
_entity.id
_entity.type
_entity.pdbx_description
1 polymer ?
#
loop_
_entity_poly.entity_id
_entity_poly.type
_entity_poly.pdbx_seq_one_letter_code
_entity_poly.pdbx_strand_id
1 'polypeptide(L)'
;FEQCPAIHAAQRRDNKDNDGLVSANEFASRIGELSRHGLTGLYSLACRFTLNGAPLAGATVELVPEEFLGPVVQSARGVTSRRGLVRPTIEGVGETPLRGAQPGLYRIAVTGPNDEVTARYGDGQRLGLEVSEACLGTDIIFHLTTN
;
A
#
# COMPACT_ATOMS: atom_id res chain seq x y z
N PHE A 1 -2.36 -11.67 13.13
CA PHE A 1 -1.36 -11.20 12.15
C PHE A 1 -1.47 -11.92 10.80
N GLU A 2 -1.87 -13.18 10.77
CA GLU A 2 -1.99 -13.96 9.52
C GLU A 2 -2.93 -13.34 8.48
N GLN A 3 -3.86 -12.50 8.90
CA GLN A 3 -4.84 -11.85 8.03
C GLN A 3 -4.49 -10.42 7.63
N CYS A 4 -3.30 -9.94 7.97
CA CYS A 4 -2.87 -8.58 7.64
C CYS A 4 -1.90 -8.59 6.45
N PRO A 5 -2.36 -8.27 5.21
CA PRO A 5 -1.50 -8.31 4.03
C PRO A 5 -0.34 -7.31 4.09
N ALA A 6 -0.51 -6.20 4.80
CA ALA A 6 0.55 -5.22 4.97
C ALA A 6 1.72 -5.76 5.80
N ILE A 7 1.43 -6.57 6.82
CA ILE A 7 2.48 -7.22 7.62
C ILE A 7 3.25 -8.23 6.77
N HIS A 8 2.57 -9.02 5.95
CA HIS A 8 3.24 -9.93 5.03
C HIS A 8 4.14 -9.20 4.04
N ALA A 9 3.70 -8.05 3.52
CA ALA A 9 4.50 -7.23 2.63
C ALA A 9 5.74 -6.63 3.32
N ALA A 10 5.62 -6.31 4.60
CA ALA A 10 6.69 -5.73 5.42
C ALA A 10 7.64 -6.78 6.02
N GLN A 11 7.25 -8.04 6.06
CA GLN A 11 7.93 -9.11 6.80
C GLN A 11 9.44 -9.18 6.58
N ARG A 12 9.90 -9.01 5.34
CA ARG A 12 11.34 -9.05 5.03
C ARG A 12 12.14 -7.91 5.63
N ARG A 13 11.51 -6.78 5.90
CA ARG A 13 12.17 -5.59 6.49
C ARG A 13 12.11 -5.60 8.00
N ASP A 14 11.05 -6.18 8.54
CA ASP A 14 10.75 -6.13 9.97
C ASP A 14 11.41 -7.28 10.74
N ASN A 15 11.85 -8.33 10.04
CA ASN A 15 12.54 -9.48 10.61
C ASN A 15 14.03 -9.13 10.86
N LYS A 16 14.30 -8.52 12.00
CA LYS A 16 15.65 -8.02 12.35
C LYS A 16 16.62 -9.13 12.78
N ASP A 17 16.11 -10.21 13.33
CA ASP A 17 16.92 -11.36 13.77
C ASP A 17 17.07 -12.45 12.71
N ASN A 18 16.41 -12.26 11.55
CA ASN A 18 16.50 -13.13 10.39
C ASN A 18 16.04 -14.57 10.64
N ASP A 19 15.13 -14.78 11.59
CA ASP A 19 14.55 -16.10 11.90
C ASP A 19 13.39 -16.49 10.96
N GLY A 20 13.01 -15.61 10.03
CA GLY A 20 11.92 -15.83 9.08
C GLY A 20 10.53 -15.46 9.60
N LEU A 21 10.45 -15.02 10.86
CA LEU A 21 9.21 -14.63 11.51
C LEU A 21 9.29 -13.17 11.99
N VAL A 22 8.16 -12.52 12.13
CA VAL A 22 8.09 -11.19 12.76
C VAL A 22 7.54 -11.37 14.16
N SER A 23 8.39 -11.12 15.16
CA SER A 23 8.00 -11.21 16.56
C SER A 23 7.09 -10.02 16.96
N ALA A 24 6.36 -10.17 18.07
CA ALA A 24 5.55 -9.09 18.62
C ALA A 24 6.40 -7.84 18.94
N ASN A 25 7.64 -8.03 19.42
CA ASN A 25 8.55 -6.92 19.72
C ASN A 25 9.04 -6.19 18.47
N GLU A 26 9.40 -6.91 17.41
CA GLU A 26 9.77 -6.32 16.12
C GLU A 26 8.61 -5.54 15.53
N PHE A 27 7.41 -6.10 15.56
CA PHE A 27 6.20 -5.44 15.11
C PHE A 27 5.90 -4.17 15.92
N ALA A 28 5.93 -4.25 17.25
CA ALA A 28 5.70 -3.09 18.11
C ALA A 28 6.74 -1.99 17.89
N SER A 29 8.01 -2.36 17.72
CA SER A 29 9.09 -1.42 17.37
C SER A 29 8.82 -0.72 16.03
N ARG A 30 8.38 -1.48 15.04
CA ARG A 30 8.07 -0.94 13.70
C ARG A 30 6.88 0.02 13.72
N ILE A 31 5.80 -0.33 14.43
CA ILE A 31 4.66 0.56 14.62
C ILE A 31 5.09 1.85 15.32
N GLY A 32 5.95 1.77 16.33
CA GLY A 32 6.50 2.96 16.99
C GLY A 32 7.30 3.86 16.05
N GLU A 33 8.09 3.29 15.16
CA GLU A 33 8.83 4.04 14.14
C GLU A 33 7.89 4.73 13.15
N LEU A 34 6.91 4.00 12.61
CA LEU A 34 5.92 4.55 11.69
C LEU A 34 5.08 5.66 12.31
N SER A 35 4.69 5.51 13.58
CA SER A 35 3.92 6.53 14.30
C SER A 35 4.71 7.82 14.52
N ARG A 36 6.02 7.71 14.75
CA ARG A 36 6.90 8.88 14.90
C ARG A 36 7.08 9.65 13.59
N HIS A 37 7.11 8.94 12.47
CA HIS A 37 7.29 9.54 11.14
C HIS A 37 5.97 9.96 10.48
N GLY A 38 4.85 9.42 10.90
CA GLY A 38 3.52 9.63 10.30
C GLY A 38 3.00 11.07 10.33
N LEU A 39 3.60 11.93 11.13
CA LEU A 39 3.21 13.34 11.24
C LEU A 39 4.11 14.29 10.40
N THR A 40 5.17 13.80 9.77
CA THR A 40 6.23 14.65 9.23
C THR A 40 6.25 14.76 7.71
N GLY A 41 5.33 14.13 6.98
CA GLY A 41 5.27 14.31 5.54
C GLY A 41 4.67 13.14 4.76
N LEU A 42 4.65 13.33 3.46
CA LEU A 42 4.18 12.34 2.50
C LEU A 42 5.35 11.78 1.72
N TYR A 43 5.36 10.46 1.52
CA TYR A 43 6.27 9.83 0.60
C TYR A 43 5.62 9.72 -0.78
N SER A 44 6.28 10.25 -1.79
CA SER A 44 5.86 10.10 -3.18
C SER A 44 6.04 8.64 -3.60
N LEU A 45 4.96 8.02 -4.04
CA LEU A 45 4.94 6.63 -4.44
C LEU A 45 4.63 6.49 -5.92
N ALA A 46 5.24 5.49 -6.55
CA ALA A 46 4.87 5.02 -7.87
C ALA A 46 4.61 3.51 -7.78
N CYS A 47 3.38 3.10 -8.03
CA CYS A 47 2.97 1.70 -8.03
C CYS A 47 2.60 1.28 -9.44
N ARG A 48 3.06 0.10 -9.85
CA ARG A 48 2.75 -0.48 -11.15
C ARG A 48 1.98 -1.77 -10.96
N PHE A 49 0.89 -1.89 -11.69
CA PHE A 49 0.02 -3.06 -11.63
C PHE A 49 -0.01 -3.77 -12.99
N THR A 50 0.17 -5.07 -12.96
CA THR A 50 -0.05 -5.94 -14.12
C THR A 50 -1.17 -6.93 -13.83
N LEU A 51 -1.91 -7.30 -14.85
CA LEU A 51 -2.94 -8.32 -14.77
C LEU A 51 -2.62 -9.41 -15.81
N ASN A 52 -2.40 -10.64 -15.32
CA ASN A 52 -2.04 -11.78 -16.18
C ASN A 52 -0.86 -11.46 -17.11
N GLY A 53 0.12 -10.69 -16.62
CA GLY A 53 1.34 -10.32 -17.35
C GLY A 53 1.23 -9.05 -18.21
N ALA A 54 0.05 -8.44 -18.35
CA ALA A 54 -0.16 -7.22 -19.11
C ALA A 54 -0.40 -6.02 -18.19
N PRO A 55 -0.04 -4.79 -18.58
CA PRO A 55 -0.33 -3.61 -17.78
C PRO A 55 -1.83 -3.46 -17.49
N LEU A 56 -2.19 -3.21 -16.25
CA LEU A 56 -3.58 -2.97 -15.84
C LEU A 56 -3.90 -1.48 -15.92
N ALA A 57 -4.62 -1.07 -16.95
CA ALA A 57 -5.00 0.32 -17.19
C ALA A 57 -6.42 0.61 -16.69
N GLY A 58 -6.65 1.82 -16.17
CA GLY A 58 -7.97 2.30 -15.79
C GLY A 58 -8.53 1.69 -14.51
N ALA A 59 -7.70 1.04 -13.70
CA ALA A 59 -8.10 0.51 -12.40
C ALA A 59 -7.98 1.58 -11.32
N THR A 60 -8.95 1.64 -10.42
CA THR A 60 -8.88 2.47 -9.23
C THR A 60 -8.13 1.69 -8.14
N VAL A 61 -7.07 2.29 -7.63
CA VAL A 61 -6.25 1.74 -6.56
C VAL A 61 -6.41 2.59 -5.32
N GLU A 62 -6.73 1.95 -4.20
CA GLU A 62 -6.88 2.62 -2.91
C GLU A 62 -5.97 1.96 -1.87
N LEU A 63 -5.15 2.77 -1.23
CA LEU A 63 -4.35 2.38 -0.09
C LEU A 63 -5.15 2.70 1.17
N VAL A 64 -5.65 1.65 1.84
CA VAL A 64 -6.46 1.76 3.05
C VAL A 64 -5.57 1.49 4.26
N PRO A 65 -5.35 2.47 5.16
CA PRO A 65 -4.51 2.26 6.34
C PRO A 65 -5.08 1.14 7.22
N GLU A 66 -4.20 0.35 7.81
CA GLU A 66 -4.62 -0.63 8.81
C GLU A 66 -5.20 0.07 10.05
N GLU A 67 -6.24 -0.49 10.63
CA GLU A 67 -7.01 0.14 11.72
C GLU A 67 -6.16 0.46 12.95
N PHE A 68 -5.15 -0.33 13.23
CA PHE A 68 -4.28 -0.13 14.42
C PHE A 68 -3.36 1.10 14.30
N LEU A 69 -3.25 1.73 13.11
CA LEU A 69 -2.52 3.00 12.94
C LEU A 69 -3.30 4.22 13.43
N GLY A 70 -4.60 4.04 13.70
CA GLY A 70 -5.47 5.11 14.18
C GLY A 70 -5.91 6.08 13.08
N PRO A 71 -6.66 7.15 13.44
CA PRO A 71 -7.30 8.04 12.47
C PRO A 71 -6.36 9.06 11.82
N VAL A 72 -5.09 9.14 12.25
CA VAL A 72 -4.13 10.13 11.73
C VAL A 72 -3.56 9.74 10.36
N VAL A 73 -3.62 8.47 10.00
CA VAL A 73 -3.16 7.98 8.70
C VAL A 73 -4.34 7.92 7.74
N GLN A 74 -4.25 8.64 6.66
CA GLN A 74 -5.33 8.77 5.70
C GLN A 74 -5.18 7.81 4.52
N SER A 75 -6.30 7.43 3.91
CA SER A 75 -6.30 6.66 2.67
C SER A 75 -5.71 7.47 1.52
N ALA A 76 -4.99 6.80 0.63
CA ALA A 76 -4.52 7.38 -0.62
C ALA A 76 -5.13 6.60 -1.80
N ARG A 77 -5.42 7.28 -2.90
CA ARG A 77 -6.03 6.65 -4.07
C ARG A 77 -5.50 7.23 -5.37
N GLY A 78 -5.69 6.48 -6.44
CA GLY A 78 -5.37 6.90 -7.79
C GLY A 78 -5.92 5.94 -8.82
N VAL A 79 -5.78 6.29 -10.10
CA VAL A 79 -6.21 5.47 -11.22
C VAL A 79 -4.98 5.10 -12.06
N THR A 80 -4.87 3.83 -12.44
CA THR A 80 -3.74 3.36 -13.23
C THR A 80 -3.78 3.92 -14.66
N SER A 81 -2.61 4.34 -15.14
CA SER A 81 -2.41 4.78 -16.52
C SER A 81 -2.45 3.60 -17.50
N ARG A 82 -2.33 3.88 -18.79
CA ARG A 82 -2.21 2.85 -19.84
C ARG A 82 -1.05 1.88 -19.64
N ARG A 83 -0.03 2.28 -18.87
CA ARG A 83 1.12 1.46 -18.52
C ARG A 83 0.97 0.74 -17.18
N GLY A 84 -0.21 0.82 -16.57
CA GLY A 84 -0.46 0.25 -15.25
C GLY A 84 0.16 1.03 -14.09
N LEU A 85 0.65 2.25 -14.34
CA LEU A 85 1.28 3.08 -13.33
C LEU A 85 0.25 3.94 -12.61
N VAL A 86 0.32 3.97 -11.28
CA VAL A 86 -0.47 4.87 -10.44
C VAL A 86 0.43 5.60 -9.46
N ARG A 87 0.14 6.88 -9.25
CA ARG A 87 0.76 7.70 -8.21
C ARG A 87 -0.34 8.14 -7.25
N PRO A 88 -0.48 7.46 -6.10
CA PRO A 88 -1.56 7.74 -5.18
C PRO A 88 -1.49 9.17 -4.64
N THR A 89 -2.66 9.73 -4.34
CA THR A 89 -2.83 11.02 -3.69
C THR A 89 -3.77 10.89 -2.51
N ILE A 90 -3.58 11.72 -1.49
CA ILE A 90 -4.54 11.88 -0.40
C ILE A 90 -5.38 13.13 -0.64
N GLU A 91 -6.59 13.15 -0.11
CA GLU A 91 -7.41 14.35 -0.09
C GLU A 91 -6.76 15.38 0.84
N GLY A 92 -6.34 16.50 0.27
CA GLY A 92 -5.74 17.59 1.03
C GLY A 92 -6.77 18.48 1.70
N VAL A 93 -6.29 19.41 2.49
CA VAL A 93 -7.10 20.51 2.99
C VAL A 93 -7.32 21.48 1.83
N GLY A 94 -8.54 21.53 1.32
CA GLY A 94 -8.89 22.34 0.13
C GLY A 94 -9.13 21.48 -1.11
N GLU A 95 -9.07 22.09 -2.28
CA GLU A 95 -9.42 21.44 -3.56
C GLU A 95 -8.26 20.67 -4.22
N THR A 96 -7.04 20.81 -3.70
CA THR A 96 -5.85 20.20 -4.32
C THR A 96 -5.44 18.93 -3.59
N PRO A 97 -5.48 17.76 -4.26
CA PRO A 97 -4.97 16.52 -3.68
C PRO A 97 -3.46 16.60 -3.44
N LEU A 98 -3.02 15.99 -2.35
CA LEU A 98 -1.60 15.88 -2.02
C LEU A 98 -1.02 14.58 -2.55
N ARG A 99 0.11 14.66 -3.26
CA ARG A 99 0.76 13.50 -3.85
C ARG A 99 1.46 12.66 -2.79
N GLY A 100 1.24 11.35 -2.86
CA GLY A 100 1.90 10.37 -2.01
C GLY A 100 1.01 9.80 -0.92
N ALA A 101 1.64 9.13 0.02
CA ALA A 101 0.99 8.54 1.18
C ALA A 101 1.83 8.77 2.44
N GLN A 102 1.18 8.78 3.58
CA GLN A 102 1.87 8.87 4.87
C GLN A 102 2.60 7.55 5.16
N PRO A 103 3.69 7.57 5.93
CA PRO A 103 4.31 6.33 6.40
C PRO A 103 3.31 5.46 7.15
N GLY A 104 3.25 4.20 6.83
CA GLY A 104 2.31 3.30 7.49
C GLY A 104 2.18 1.96 6.79
N LEU A 105 1.25 1.16 7.28
CA LEU A 105 0.87 -0.15 6.74
C LEU A 105 -0.51 -0.04 6.11
N TYR A 106 -0.63 -0.48 4.87
CA TYR A 106 -1.83 -0.31 4.07
C TYR A 106 -2.29 -1.64 3.47
N ARG A 107 -3.61 -1.82 3.44
CA ARG A 107 -4.25 -2.77 2.54
C ARG A 107 -4.44 -2.09 1.19
N ILE A 108 -4.34 -2.83 0.11
CA ILE A 108 -4.54 -2.28 -1.23
C ILE A 108 -5.79 -2.89 -1.83
N ALA A 109 -6.78 -2.04 -2.10
CA ALA A 109 -7.99 -2.40 -2.85
C ALA A 109 -7.82 -1.97 -4.31
N VAL A 110 -8.15 -2.87 -5.23
CA VAL A 110 -8.11 -2.60 -6.68
C VAL A 110 -9.48 -2.90 -7.27
N THR A 111 -10.10 -1.88 -7.88
CA THR A 111 -11.42 -1.98 -8.49
C THR A 111 -11.38 -1.60 -9.97
N GLY A 112 -12.13 -2.32 -10.81
CA GLY A 112 -12.16 -2.11 -12.25
C GLY A 112 -10.83 -2.40 -12.96
N PRO A 113 -10.77 -2.28 -14.29
CA PRO A 113 -11.86 -2.01 -15.22
C PRO A 113 -12.78 -3.21 -15.49
N ASN A 114 -12.46 -4.39 -14.95
CA ASN A 114 -13.32 -5.57 -15.11
C ASN A 114 -13.80 -6.10 -13.76
N ASP A 115 -14.92 -6.84 -13.79
CA ASP A 115 -15.56 -7.33 -12.58
C ASP A 115 -14.73 -8.41 -11.86
N GLU A 116 -13.91 -9.18 -12.58
CA GLU A 116 -13.04 -10.21 -12.00
C GLU A 116 -11.96 -9.61 -11.11
N VAL A 117 -11.37 -8.49 -11.53
CA VAL A 117 -10.38 -7.76 -10.73
C VAL A 117 -11.05 -7.22 -9.46
N THR A 118 -12.21 -6.59 -9.60
CA THR A 118 -12.96 -6.04 -8.47
C THR A 118 -13.38 -7.14 -7.49
N ALA A 119 -13.89 -8.26 -7.99
CA ALA A 119 -14.29 -9.38 -7.15
C ALA A 119 -13.13 -9.99 -6.35
N ARG A 120 -11.94 -10.00 -6.93
CA ARG A 120 -10.77 -10.64 -6.33
C ARG A 120 -9.95 -9.71 -5.44
N TYR A 121 -9.83 -8.44 -5.80
CA TYR A 121 -8.92 -7.48 -5.15
C TYR A 121 -9.62 -6.25 -4.56
N GLY A 122 -10.92 -6.08 -4.81
CA GLY A 122 -11.65 -4.89 -4.39
C GLY A 122 -11.88 -4.76 -2.88
N ASP A 123 -11.79 -5.86 -2.15
CA ASP A 123 -11.97 -5.89 -0.68
C ASP A 123 -10.70 -5.52 0.11
N GLY A 124 -9.57 -5.38 -0.56
CA GLY A 124 -8.29 -5.06 0.07
C GLY A 124 -7.68 -6.17 0.93
N GLN A 125 -8.16 -7.41 0.81
CA GLN A 125 -7.72 -8.50 1.68
C GLN A 125 -6.51 -9.29 1.12
N ARG A 126 -6.08 -9.01 -0.09
CA ARG A 126 -5.04 -9.81 -0.77
C ARG A 126 -3.72 -9.10 -0.95
N LEU A 127 -3.71 -7.78 -0.94
CA LEU A 127 -2.52 -6.98 -1.21
C LEU A 127 -2.24 -6.03 -0.05
N GLY A 128 -0.98 -5.93 0.32
CA GLY A 128 -0.53 -5.02 1.35
C GLY A 128 0.75 -4.29 0.96
N LEU A 129 0.99 -3.16 1.60
CA LEU A 129 2.15 -2.32 1.36
C LEU A 129 2.57 -1.63 2.65
N GLU A 130 3.87 -1.65 2.95
CA GLU A 130 4.47 -0.74 3.91
C GLU A 130 5.02 0.47 3.17
N VAL A 131 4.51 1.65 3.52
CA VAL A 131 5.03 2.93 3.02
C VAL A 131 6.11 3.41 3.98
N SER A 132 7.35 3.50 3.50
CA SER A 132 8.51 3.92 4.25
C SER A 132 9.54 4.54 3.31
N GLU A 133 10.67 5.00 3.85
CA GLU A 133 11.78 5.53 3.04
C GLU A 133 12.27 4.56 1.96
N ALA A 134 12.15 3.26 2.18
CA ALA A 134 12.53 2.25 1.19
C ALA A 134 11.69 2.29 -0.09
N CYS A 135 10.55 2.96 -0.08
CA CYS A 135 9.69 3.14 -1.26
C CYS A 135 10.17 4.29 -2.17
N LEU A 136 11.06 5.14 -1.69
CA LEU A 136 11.54 6.30 -2.44
C LEU A 136 12.45 5.90 -3.61
N GLY A 137 12.18 6.46 -4.79
CA GLY A 137 12.98 6.24 -5.98
C GLY A 137 12.83 4.87 -6.63
N THR A 138 11.87 4.05 -6.19
CA THR A 138 11.64 2.70 -6.70
C THR A 138 10.18 2.51 -7.07
N ASP A 139 9.90 1.94 -8.25
CA ASP A 139 8.56 1.51 -8.62
C ASP A 139 8.19 0.25 -7.82
N ILE A 140 7.04 0.27 -7.16
CA ILE A 140 6.50 -0.89 -6.45
C ILE A 140 5.61 -1.64 -7.42
N ILE A 141 5.91 -2.91 -7.69
CA ILE A 141 5.23 -3.69 -8.71
C ILE A 141 4.32 -4.74 -8.06
N PHE A 142 3.06 -4.76 -8.49
CA PHE A 142 2.07 -5.76 -8.10
C PHE A 142 1.63 -6.56 -9.33
N HIS A 143 1.79 -7.87 -9.25
CA HIS A 143 1.37 -8.79 -10.30
C HIS A 143 0.06 -9.43 -9.91
N LEU A 144 -1.03 -9.04 -10.58
CA LEU A 144 -2.36 -9.55 -10.34
C LEU A 144 -2.69 -10.68 -11.31
N THR A 145 -3.52 -11.61 -10.86
CA THR A 145 -4.03 -12.70 -11.68
C THR A 145 -5.52 -12.91 -11.43
N THR A 146 -6.25 -13.30 -12.43
CA THR A 146 -7.67 -13.68 -12.34
C THR A 146 -7.90 -15.19 -12.36
N ASN A 147 -6.86 -15.94 -12.59
CA ASN A 147 -6.93 -17.42 -12.62
C ASN A 147 -6.46 -18.05 -11.31
#